data_8081c4de470010a8603675681a8ec2f8
#
_entry.id   8081c4de470010a8603675681a8ec2f8
#
_cell.length_a   1.000
_cell.length_b   1.000
_cell.length_c   1.000
_cell.angle_alpha   90.00
_cell.angle_beta   90.00
_cell.angle_gamma   90.00
#
_symmetry.space_group_name_H-M   'P 1'
#
loop_
_entity.id
_entity.type
_entity.pdbx_description
1 polymer ?
#
loop_
_entity_poly.entity_id
_entity_poly.type
_entity_poly.pdbx_seq_one_letter_code
_entity_poly.pdbx_strand_id
1 'polypeptide(L)'
;MLFRSVQAVILYGVVRFALGMHAAHPVAMLAFMILVSCAFVAATQAINALVGPAVGRVLIMALLMLQLVSAGGMYPVETTSRPFQILHNYDPMAYGVNGLRQLILGGIDFRLWQAVIVLIGIWAVALAISSLSARRNQLWNLTRLLPAIKI
;
A
#
# COMPACT_ATOMS: atom_id res chain seq x y z
N MET A 1 1.96 6.47 11.97
CA MET A 1 0.87 5.52 11.68
C MET A 1 -0.51 6.07 12.04
N LEU A 2 -0.72 6.68 13.20
CA LEU A 2 -2.01 7.27 13.64
C LEU A 2 -2.67 8.21 12.62
N PHE A 3 -1.92 9.12 12.02
CA PHE A 3 -2.46 10.10 11.06
C PHE A 3 -3.15 9.45 9.85
N ARG A 4 -2.65 8.30 9.40
CA ARG A 4 -3.19 7.59 8.23
C ARG A 4 -4.39 6.72 8.55
N SER A 5 -4.46 6.17 9.76
CA SER A 5 -5.68 5.50 10.23
C SER A 5 -6.84 6.50 10.35
N VAL A 6 -6.55 7.72 10.82
CA VAL A 6 -7.54 8.82 10.84
C VAL A 6 -7.99 9.17 9.42
N GLN A 7 -7.08 9.25 8.46
CA GLN A 7 -7.40 9.51 7.06
C GLN A 7 -8.30 8.41 6.45
N ALA A 8 -8.03 7.13 6.74
CA ALA A 8 -8.88 6.02 6.29
C ALA A 8 -10.27 6.07 6.91
N VAL A 9 -10.38 6.46 8.19
CA VAL A 9 -11.67 6.65 8.89
C VAL A 9 -12.46 7.80 8.27
N ILE A 10 -11.82 8.94 8.00
CA ILE A 10 -12.44 10.09 7.35
C ILE A 10 -12.94 9.69 5.95
N LEU A 11 -12.11 9.03 5.16
CA LEU A 11 -12.48 8.56 3.82
C LEU A 11 -13.70 7.62 3.88
N TYR A 12 -13.68 6.67 4.81
CA TYR A 12 -14.83 5.79 5.04
C TYR A 12 -16.10 6.58 5.41
N GLY A 13 -15.96 7.56 6.31
CA GLY A 13 -17.08 8.42 6.70
C GLY A 13 -17.66 9.18 5.51
N VAL A 14 -16.83 9.79 4.68
CA VAL A 14 -17.26 10.49 3.46
C VAL A 14 -17.99 9.54 2.51
N VAL A 15 -17.43 8.37 2.23
CA VAL A 15 -18.03 7.39 1.32
C VAL A 15 -19.38 6.89 1.85
N ARG A 16 -19.48 6.66 3.16
CA ARG A 16 -20.72 6.19 3.78
C ARG A 16 -21.80 7.26 3.84
N PHE A 17 -21.46 8.49 4.28
CA PHE A 17 -22.44 9.55 4.56
C PHE A 17 -22.72 10.43 3.35
N ALA A 18 -21.69 10.78 2.55
CA ALA A 18 -21.87 11.65 1.40
C ALA A 18 -22.30 10.89 0.14
N LEU A 19 -21.80 9.67 -0.05
CA LEU A 19 -22.11 8.82 -1.23
C LEU A 19 -23.21 7.78 -0.94
N GLY A 20 -23.70 7.68 0.29
CA GLY A 20 -24.78 6.75 0.66
C GLY A 20 -24.43 5.28 0.50
N MET A 21 -23.14 4.91 0.55
CA MET A 21 -22.69 3.54 0.35
C MET A 21 -23.07 2.67 1.55
N HIS A 22 -23.81 1.59 1.30
CA HIS A 22 -24.14 0.58 2.29
C HIS A 22 -23.26 -0.64 2.06
N ALA A 23 -22.17 -0.74 2.83
CA ALA A 23 -21.33 -1.96 2.82
C ALA A 23 -22.01 -3.05 3.64
N ALA A 24 -21.99 -4.29 3.17
CA ALA A 24 -22.53 -5.45 3.91
C ALA A 24 -21.80 -5.66 5.24
N HIS A 25 -20.49 -5.40 5.28
CA HIS A 25 -19.65 -5.54 6.48
C HIS A 25 -18.86 -4.26 6.77
N PRO A 26 -19.47 -3.24 7.42
CA PRO A 26 -18.85 -1.92 7.57
C PRO A 26 -17.58 -1.93 8.43
N VAL A 27 -17.56 -2.71 9.51
CA VAL A 27 -16.39 -2.80 10.41
C VAL A 27 -15.21 -3.52 9.72
N ALA A 28 -15.49 -4.62 9.03
CA ALA A 28 -14.47 -5.35 8.28
C ALA A 28 -13.90 -4.50 7.14
N MET A 29 -14.74 -3.73 6.47
CA MET A 29 -14.32 -2.80 5.43
C MET A 29 -13.37 -1.73 5.99
N LEU A 30 -13.70 -1.12 7.13
CA LEU A 30 -12.83 -0.14 7.77
C LEU A 30 -11.47 -0.75 8.16
N ALA A 31 -11.48 -1.93 8.78
CA ALA A 31 -10.26 -2.65 9.15
C ALA A 31 -9.40 -2.98 7.91
N PHE A 32 -10.03 -3.41 6.83
CA PHE A 32 -9.35 -3.70 5.56
C PHE A 32 -8.77 -2.44 4.92
N MET A 33 -9.47 -1.31 4.93
CA MET A 33 -8.95 -0.02 4.44
C MET A 33 -7.71 0.43 5.23
N ILE A 34 -7.71 0.24 6.55
CA ILE A 34 -6.54 0.53 7.39
C ILE A 34 -5.38 -0.38 7.02
N LEU A 35 -5.62 -1.68 6.81
CA LEU A 35 -4.60 -2.64 6.40
C LEU A 35 -3.97 -2.27 5.05
N VAL A 36 -4.81 -1.96 4.04
CA VAL A 36 -4.35 -1.48 2.72
C VAL A 36 -3.48 -0.24 2.88
N SER A 37 -3.96 0.75 3.64
CA SER A 37 -3.20 1.98 3.91
C SER A 37 -1.84 1.70 4.55
N CYS A 38 -1.79 0.82 5.56
CA CYS A 38 -0.53 0.44 6.22
C CYS A 38 0.43 -0.27 5.27
N ALA A 39 -0.06 -1.19 4.45
CA ALA A 39 0.75 -1.94 3.49
C ALA A 39 1.40 -1.01 2.44
N PHE A 40 0.60 -0.14 1.81
CA PHE A 40 1.10 0.79 0.80
C PHE A 40 2.08 1.82 1.36
N VAL A 41 1.82 2.29 2.58
CA VAL A 41 2.73 3.23 3.26
C VAL A 41 4.05 2.57 3.58
N ALA A 42 4.03 1.37 4.14
CA ALA A 42 5.25 0.63 4.43
C ALA A 42 6.03 0.34 3.14
N ALA A 43 5.34 -0.04 2.06
CA ALA A 43 5.97 -0.26 0.75
C ALA A 43 6.64 1.00 0.20
N THR A 44 5.96 2.15 0.25
CA THR A 44 6.54 3.44 -0.20
C THR A 44 7.74 3.86 0.66
N GLN A 45 7.70 3.63 1.98
CA GLN A 45 8.82 3.88 2.86
C GLN A 45 10.01 2.95 2.57
N ALA A 46 9.76 1.67 2.31
CA ALA A 46 10.79 0.71 1.95
C ALA A 46 11.51 1.09 0.65
N ILE A 47 10.77 1.49 -0.39
CA ILE A 47 11.33 1.98 -1.65
C ILE A 47 12.22 3.20 -1.41
N ASN A 48 11.72 4.21 -0.69
CA ASN A 48 12.51 5.41 -0.39
C ASN A 48 13.76 5.10 0.45
N ALA A 49 13.67 4.12 1.35
CA ALA A 49 14.80 3.70 2.18
C ALA A 49 15.89 2.98 1.37
N LEU A 50 15.52 2.25 0.30
CA LEU A 50 16.45 1.52 -0.55
C LEU A 50 17.15 2.40 -1.57
N VAL A 51 16.40 3.25 -2.28
CA VAL A 51 16.90 3.99 -3.44
C VAL A 51 17.08 5.49 -3.18
N GLY A 52 16.72 5.94 -2.00
CA GLY A 52 16.74 7.35 -1.62
C GLY A 52 15.49 8.14 -2.07
N PRO A 53 15.27 9.34 -1.49
CA PRO A 53 14.00 10.06 -1.65
C PRO A 53 13.78 10.63 -3.05
N ALA A 54 14.82 10.97 -3.81
CA ALA A 54 14.68 11.53 -5.15
C ALA A 54 14.24 10.46 -6.17
N VAL A 55 14.99 9.36 -6.26
CA VAL A 55 14.69 8.24 -7.15
C VAL A 55 13.43 7.50 -6.69
N GLY A 56 13.25 7.35 -5.37
CA GLY A 56 12.09 6.69 -4.78
C GLY A 56 10.78 7.34 -5.18
N ARG A 57 10.68 8.67 -5.24
CA ARG A 57 9.46 9.37 -5.69
C ARG A 57 9.10 9.02 -7.13
N VAL A 58 10.07 9.00 -8.03
CA VAL A 58 9.84 8.65 -9.44
C VAL A 58 9.37 7.20 -9.58
N LEU A 59 10.04 6.28 -8.87
CA LEU A 59 9.67 4.86 -8.86
C LEU A 59 8.25 4.64 -8.30
N ILE A 60 7.91 5.31 -7.20
CA ILE A 60 6.58 5.19 -6.59
C ILE A 60 5.51 5.72 -7.55
N MET A 61 5.74 6.85 -8.23
CA MET A 61 4.81 7.38 -9.22
C MET A 61 4.63 6.41 -10.39
N ALA A 62 5.71 5.86 -10.92
CA ALA A 62 5.65 4.87 -12.01
C ALA A 62 4.89 3.61 -11.58
N LEU A 63 5.19 3.08 -10.38
CA LEU A 63 4.50 1.94 -9.81
C LEU A 63 3.00 2.21 -9.61
N LEU A 64 2.63 3.37 -9.07
CA LEU A 64 1.22 3.72 -8.87
C LEU A 64 0.46 3.82 -10.20
N MET A 65 1.06 4.43 -11.23
CA MET A 65 0.44 4.47 -12.56
C MET A 65 0.24 3.07 -13.14
N LEU A 66 1.24 2.21 -12.99
CA LEU A 66 1.20 0.84 -13.47
C LEU A 66 0.15 0.01 -12.73
N GLN A 67 0.07 0.14 -11.42
CA GLN A 67 -0.93 -0.50 -10.57
C GLN A 67 -2.35 -0.01 -10.88
N LEU A 68 -2.53 1.28 -11.13
CA LEU A 68 -3.84 1.85 -11.45
C LEU A 68 -4.44 1.24 -12.72
N VAL A 69 -3.59 0.97 -13.72
CA VAL A 69 -4.00 0.32 -14.97
C VAL A 69 -4.25 -1.18 -14.77
N SER A 70 -3.41 -1.86 -13.97
CA SER A 70 -3.48 -3.33 -13.81
C SER A 70 -4.49 -3.79 -12.76
N ALA A 71 -4.86 -2.93 -11.79
CA ALA A 71 -5.71 -3.31 -10.67
C ALA A 71 -7.16 -3.67 -11.04
N GLY A 72 -7.63 -3.31 -12.24
CA GLY A 72 -9.01 -3.60 -12.66
C GLY A 72 -10.08 -2.80 -11.90
N GLY A 73 -9.69 -1.71 -11.23
CA GLY A 73 -10.60 -0.85 -10.49
C GLY A 73 -11.43 0.06 -11.36
N MET A 74 -10.84 0.59 -12.43
CA MET A 74 -11.49 1.53 -13.36
C MET A 74 -11.99 0.82 -14.63
N TYR A 75 -11.25 -0.17 -15.14
CA TYR A 75 -11.58 -0.93 -16.33
C TYR A 75 -11.49 -2.43 -16.06
N PRO A 76 -12.33 -3.27 -16.71
CA PRO A 76 -12.20 -4.72 -16.63
C PRO A 76 -10.83 -5.17 -17.12
N VAL A 77 -10.17 -6.06 -16.39
CA VAL A 77 -8.81 -6.54 -16.70
C VAL A 77 -8.74 -7.20 -18.07
N GLU A 78 -9.83 -7.83 -18.49
CA GLU A 78 -9.99 -8.52 -19.77
C GLU A 78 -9.86 -7.58 -20.98
N THR A 79 -10.16 -6.29 -20.81
CA THR A 79 -10.04 -5.27 -21.86
C THR A 79 -8.64 -4.69 -21.99
N THR A 80 -7.76 -5.03 -21.06
CA THR A 80 -6.38 -4.50 -20.99
C THR A 80 -5.42 -5.40 -21.76
N SER A 81 -4.31 -4.83 -22.22
CA SER A 81 -3.26 -5.58 -22.94
C SER A 81 -2.69 -6.73 -22.11
N ARG A 82 -2.30 -7.83 -22.74
CA ARG A 82 -1.77 -9.05 -22.09
C ARG A 82 -0.72 -8.82 -20.98
N PRO A 83 0.26 -7.90 -21.13
CA PRO A 83 1.24 -7.65 -20.06
C PRO A 83 0.59 -7.20 -18.74
N PHE A 84 -0.46 -6.36 -18.81
CA PHE A 84 -1.18 -5.89 -17.62
C PHE A 84 -2.07 -6.96 -17.00
N GLN A 85 -2.59 -7.90 -17.80
CA GLN A 85 -3.33 -9.06 -17.28
C GLN A 85 -2.43 -9.99 -16.46
N ILE A 86 -1.19 -10.19 -16.91
CA ILE A 86 -0.19 -10.96 -16.14
C ILE A 86 0.17 -10.23 -14.86
N LEU A 87 0.39 -8.90 -14.95
CA LEU A 87 0.74 -8.06 -13.82
C LEU A 87 -0.36 -8.03 -12.78
N HIS A 88 -1.64 -8.05 -13.19
CA HIS A 88 -2.81 -8.08 -12.29
C HIS A 88 -2.70 -9.15 -11.19
N ASN A 89 -2.18 -10.33 -11.51
CA ASN A 89 -2.04 -11.43 -10.56
C ASN A 89 -1.02 -11.15 -9.45
N TYR A 90 -0.07 -10.24 -9.70
CA TYR A 90 0.98 -9.86 -8.74
C TYR A 90 0.77 -8.47 -8.14
N ASP A 91 -0.23 -7.73 -8.64
CA ASP A 91 -0.48 -6.35 -8.25
C ASP A 91 -1.13 -6.24 -6.86
N PRO A 92 -0.45 -5.64 -5.87
CA PRO A 92 -1.02 -5.40 -4.55
C PRO A 92 -2.33 -4.62 -4.57
N MET A 93 -2.47 -3.69 -5.51
CA MET A 93 -3.68 -2.88 -5.65
C MET A 93 -4.87 -3.72 -6.14
N ALA A 94 -4.65 -4.73 -6.98
CA ALA A 94 -5.69 -5.65 -7.42
C ALA A 94 -6.30 -6.42 -6.24
N TYR A 95 -5.47 -6.89 -5.31
CA TYR A 95 -5.95 -7.52 -4.07
C TYR A 95 -6.74 -6.53 -3.20
N GLY A 96 -6.28 -5.27 -3.10
CA GLY A 96 -7.01 -4.21 -2.39
C GLY A 96 -8.40 -3.96 -2.98
N VAL A 97 -8.50 -3.80 -4.30
CA VAL A 97 -9.76 -3.56 -5.01
C VAL A 97 -10.71 -4.77 -4.88
N ASN A 98 -10.21 -5.99 -5.07
CA ASN A 98 -11.00 -7.21 -4.95
C ASN A 98 -11.53 -7.42 -3.53
N GLY A 99 -10.69 -7.20 -2.51
CA GLY A 99 -11.11 -7.29 -1.11
C GLY A 99 -12.18 -6.27 -0.74
N LEU A 100 -12.02 -5.01 -1.16
CA LEU A 100 -13.04 -3.96 -0.94
C LEU A 100 -14.35 -4.31 -1.64
N ARG A 101 -14.29 -4.78 -2.89
CA ARG A 101 -15.48 -5.19 -3.65
C ARG A 101 -16.26 -6.29 -2.94
N GLN A 102 -15.59 -7.31 -2.41
CA GLN A 102 -16.23 -8.38 -1.64
C GLN A 102 -16.88 -7.88 -0.35
N LEU A 103 -16.22 -6.99 0.39
CA LEU A 103 -16.76 -6.43 1.64
C LEU A 103 -17.98 -5.52 1.40
N ILE A 104 -18.06 -4.88 0.23
CA ILE A 104 -19.21 -4.07 -0.18
C ILE A 104 -20.38 -4.99 -0.59
N LEU A 105 -20.12 -6.01 -1.40
CA LEU A 105 -21.13 -6.91 -1.96
C LEU A 105 -21.60 -8.01 -0.98
N GLY A 106 -20.88 -8.24 0.12
CA GLY A 106 -21.25 -9.19 1.17
C GLY A 106 -20.75 -10.62 0.96
N GLY A 107 -19.87 -10.86 -0.02
CA GLY A 107 -19.23 -12.16 -0.24
C GLY A 107 -17.94 -12.28 0.56
N ILE A 108 -17.94 -13.00 1.71
CA ILE A 108 -16.68 -13.32 2.40
C ILE A 108 -16.15 -14.64 1.82
N ASP A 109 -15.47 -14.55 0.68
CA ASP A 109 -14.89 -15.69 -0.02
C ASP A 109 -13.39 -15.85 0.28
N PHE A 110 -12.83 -16.97 -0.14
CA PHE A 110 -11.39 -17.27 -0.08
C PHE A 110 -10.52 -16.12 -0.65
N ARG A 111 -11.02 -15.39 -1.64
CA ARG A 111 -10.31 -14.24 -2.26
C ARG A 111 -10.08 -13.09 -1.29
N LEU A 112 -10.99 -12.87 -0.33
CA LEU A 112 -10.79 -11.86 0.71
C LEU A 112 -9.63 -12.25 1.63
N TRP A 113 -9.59 -13.50 2.08
CA TRP A 113 -8.52 -14.03 2.92
C TRP A 113 -7.17 -14.00 2.20
N GLN A 114 -7.17 -14.35 0.92
CA GLN A 114 -5.97 -14.23 0.09
C GLN A 114 -5.48 -12.77 0.01
N ALA A 115 -6.37 -11.81 -0.19
CA ALA A 115 -6.02 -10.39 -0.21
C ALA A 115 -5.44 -9.93 1.13
N VAL A 116 -6.03 -10.34 2.25
CA VAL A 116 -5.53 -10.01 3.60
C VAL A 116 -4.13 -10.59 3.82
N ILE A 117 -3.91 -11.86 3.49
CA ILE A 117 -2.60 -12.52 3.66
C ILE A 117 -1.53 -11.84 2.83
N VAL A 118 -1.82 -11.54 1.55
CA VAL A 118 -0.87 -10.86 0.65
C VAL A 118 -0.53 -9.48 1.17
N LEU A 119 -1.51 -8.69 1.60
CA LEU A 119 -1.28 -7.34 2.13
C LEU A 119 -0.49 -7.35 3.44
N ILE A 120 -0.77 -8.30 4.35
CA ILE A 120 0.03 -8.48 5.58
C ILE A 120 1.46 -8.89 5.23
N GLY A 121 1.64 -9.78 4.26
CA GLY A 121 2.97 -10.17 3.77
C GLY A 121 3.77 -8.99 3.23
N ILE A 122 3.17 -8.16 2.37
CA ILE A 122 3.80 -6.94 1.84
C ILE A 122 4.15 -5.98 2.97
N TRP A 123 3.23 -5.76 3.90
CA TRP A 123 3.45 -4.90 5.06
C TRP A 123 4.62 -5.38 5.93
N ALA A 124 4.68 -6.67 6.25
CA ALA A 124 5.75 -7.26 7.05
C ALA A 124 7.12 -7.17 6.35
N VAL A 125 7.19 -7.52 5.06
CA VAL A 125 8.42 -7.43 4.26
C VAL A 125 8.89 -5.98 4.15
N ALA A 126 7.99 -5.05 3.87
CA ALA A 126 8.31 -3.64 3.77
C ALA A 126 8.84 -3.05 5.09
N LEU A 127 8.25 -3.45 6.23
CA LEU A 127 8.76 -3.07 7.56
C LEU A 127 10.14 -3.65 7.83
N ALA A 128 10.39 -4.92 7.47
CA ALA A 128 11.70 -5.55 7.61
C ALA A 128 12.76 -4.80 6.78
N ILE A 129 12.47 -4.49 5.52
CA ILE A 129 13.38 -3.71 4.66
C ILE A 129 13.64 -2.32 5.26
N SER A 130 12.61 -1.61 5.69
CA SER A 130 12.74 -0.27 6.27
C SER A 130 13.57 -0.28 7.55
N SER A 131 13.37 -1.28 8.41
CA SER A 131 14.12 -1.41 9.66
C SER A 131 15.60 -1.75 9.44
N LEU A 132 15.90 -2.63 8.48
CA LEU A 132 17.28 -2.97 8.09
C LEU A 132 18.00 -1.77 7.46
N SER A 133 17.31 -1.04 6.58
CA SER A 133 17.86 0.17 5.96
C SER A 133 18.13 1.28 6.99
N ALA A 134 17.21 1.47 7.95
CA ALA A 134 17.40 2.45 9.02
C ALA A 134 18.62 2.12 9.90
N ARG A 135 18.83 0.86 10.25
CA ARG A 135 20.02 0.40 11.00
C ARG A 135 21.31 0.68 10.22
N ARG A 136 21.32 0.41 8.93
CA ARG A 136 22.48 0.65 8.06
C ARG A 136 22.82 2.14 7.94
N ASN A 137 21.83 3.01 7.84
CA ASN A 137 22.03 4.46 7.74
C ASN A 137 22.50 5.10 9.06
N GLN A 138 22.12 4.55 10.22
CA GLN A 138 22.60 5.05 11.51
C GLN A 138 24.11 4.85 11.72
N LEU A 139 24.67 3.75 11.21
CA LEU A 139 26.11 3.48 11.30
C LEU A 139 26.98 4.44 10.47
N TRP A 140 26.42 5.05 9.43
CA TRP A 140 27.13 5.98 8.55
C TRP A 140 27.10 7.44 9.01
N ASN A 141 26.17 7.82 9.89
CA ASN A 141 26.03 9.21 10.34
C ASN A 141 26.99 9.60 11.48
N LEU A 142 27.48 8.63 12.26
CA LEU A 142 28.38 8.92 13.39
C LEU A 142 29.73 9.44 12.93
N THR A 143 30.22 9.05 11.75
CA THR A 143 31.52 9.47 11.21
C THR A 143 31.48 10.88 10.58
N ARG A 144 30.29 11.40 10.21
CA ARG A 144 30.11 12.73 9.60
C ARG A 144 29.78 13.85 10.59
N LEU A 145 29.46 13.51 11.84
CA LEU A 145 29.10 14.48 12.89
C LEU A 145 30.31 15.03 13.66
N LEU A 146 31.50 14.52 13.39
CA LEU A 146 32.74 15.12 13.90
C LEU A 146 33.37 15.94 12.75
N PRO A 147 33.12 17.25 12.67
CA PRO A 147 33.97 18.10 11.84
C PRO A 147 35.38 18.00 12.42
N ALA A 148 36.34 17.59 11.59
CA ALA A 148 37.75 17.67 11.96
C ALA A 148 38.04 19.14 12.29
N ILE A 149 38.10 19.47 13.57
CA ILE A 149 38.60 20.74 14.05
C ILE A 149 40.09 20.73 13.70
N LYS A 150 40.45 21.37 12.59
CA LYS A 150 41.83 21.73 12.34
C LYS A 150 42.14 22.89 13.27
N ILE A 151 42.93 22.63 14.30
CA ILE A 151 43.66 23.60 15.10
C ILE A 151 44.83 24.09 14.26
#